data_0626cb9e636a7369900981fea7fdbb43
#
_entry.id   0626cb9e636a7369900981fea7fdbb43
#
_cell.length_a   1.000
_cell.length_b   1.000
_cell.length_c   1.000
_cell.angle_alpha   90.00
_cell.angle_beta   90.00
_cell.angle_gamma   90.00
#
_symmetry.space_group_name_H-M   'P 1'
#
loop_
_entity.id
_entity.type
_entity.pdbx_description
1 polymer ?
#
loop_
_entity_poly.entity_id
_entity_poly.type
_entity_poly.pdbx_seq_one_letter_code
_entity_poly.pdbx_strand_id
1 'polypeptide(L)'
;MKKKLLSVLLTGALAASMFVGCGTSTETTDTGAATGGDTATESTDTGSGAAGGTKVGVAMPTKDLQRWNQDGANMQKELEAAGYTVDLQYASNDVQTQISQIENMINSGCNVLVVAAIEASSLGEAMDMASEAGIPVIAYDRLIMNTDAVSYYATFDNYKVGTVQGEYIEKELDLKNTSDKFTMEITAGDPGDNNAGFFYQGAMDVLQPYIDNGTITVKSGQTEFSDVATAQWATETAQSRMENILSSYYADGTDLDICLCSNDSTALGVENALAANYNGKYPIVTGQDCDIENTKNMIAGKQSMSVFKDTRTLASQVVKMVGQILNGEEVDVNDTETYNNGNAVIPSYLCDPVFADVNNYKELLIDSGYYTEDQLQ
;
A
#
# COMPACT_ATOMS: atom_id res chain seq x y z
N MET A 1 41.52 23.84 -28.81
CA MET A 1 41.49 23.69 -30.30
C MET A 1 40.06 23.52 -30.73
N LYS A 2 39.68 24.38 -31.64
CA LYS A 2 38.34 24.57 -32.23
C LYS A 2 37.96 23.40 -33.18
N LYS A 3 36.64 23.15 -33.30
CA LYS A 3 35.88 22.77 -34.52
C LYS A 3 34.72 21.80 -34.14
N LYS A 4 33.52 21.85 -34.69
CA LYS A 4 32.68 22.76 -35.48
C LYS A 4 31.28 22.14 -35.48
N LEU A 5 30.25 22.99 -35.45
CA LEU A 5 28.85 22.70 -35.74
C LEU A 5 28.64 21.97 -37.07
N LEU A 6 27.56 21.15 -37.12
CA LEU A 6 26.81 20.99 -38.37
C LEU A 6 25.32 20.82 -38.05
N SER A 7 24.56 21.85 -38.40
CA SER A 7 23.10 21.86 -38.51
C SER A 7 22.67 21.23 -39.83
N VAL A 8 21.60 20.45 -39.85
CA VAL A 8 20.85 20.16 -41.08
C VAL A 8 19.35 20.37 -40.77
N LEU A 9 18.85 21.43 -41.34
CA LEU A 9 17.43 21.72 -41.57
C LEU A 9 16.93 20.88 -42.76
N LEU A 10 15.78 20.24 -42.64
CA LEU A 10 14.98 19.87 -43.81
C LEU A 10 13.51 20.16 -43.57
N THR A 11 13.01 21.09 -44.40
CA THR A 11 11.63 21.59 -44.54
C THR A 11 10.85 20.78 -45.58
N GLY A 12 9.50 20.74 -45.41
CA GLY A 12 8.51 20.50 -46.49
C GLY A 12 7.62 19.26 -46.23
N ALA A 13 6.34 19.20 -46.48
CA ALA A 13 5.37 20.16 -47.02
C ALA A 13 3.94 19.59 -46.67
N LEU A 14 2.98 20.51 -46.67
CA LEU A 14 1.52 20.28 -46.55
C LEU A 14 0.95 19.35 -47.63
N ALA A 15 -0.10 18.58 -47.26
CA ALA A 15 -1.20 18.29 -48.20
C ALA A 15 -2.52 18.14 -47.41
N ALA A 16 -3.40 19.09 -47.66
CA ALA A 16 -4.81 19.08 -47.27
C ALA A 16 -5.61 18.29 -48.32
N SER A 17 -6.60 17.52 -47.89
CA SER A 17 -7.67 17.05 -48.77
C SER A 17 -9.00 17.08 -48.05
N MET A 18 -9.83 18.04 -48.43
CA MET A 18 -11.26 18.10 -48.16
C MET A 18 -11.99 17.11 -49.05
N PHE A 19 -12.99 16.43 -48.53
CA PHE A 19 -14.10 15.92 -49.32
C PHE A 19 -15.43 16.31 -48.67
N VAL A 20 -16.14 17.14 -49.42
CA VAL A 20 -17.55 17.50 -49.27
C VAL A 20 -18.36 16.47 -50.05
N GLY A 21 -19.43 15.96 -49.45
CA GLY A 21 -20.42 15.13 -50.14
C GLY A 21 -21.82 15.41 -49.59
N CYS A 22 -22.56 16.18 -50.36
CA CYS A 22 -23.95 16.58 -50.17
C CYS A 22 -24.88 15.58 -50.87
N GLY A 23 -26.12 15.35 -50.35
CA GLY A 23 -27.19 14.58 -51.06
C GLY A 23 -28.35 14.26 -50.15
N THR A 24 -29.26 15.07 -50.05
CA THR A 24 -30.64 15.36 -50.55
C THR A 24 -31.73 14.42 -50.06
N SER A 25 -32.66 15.06 -49.38
CA SER A 25 -34.06 14.84 -49.00
C SER A 25 -34.93 13.95 -49.88
N THR A 26 -35.93 13.30 -49.30
CA THR A 26 -37.30 13.30 -49.79
C THR A 26 -38.32 13.12 -48.65
N GLU A 27 -39.26 14.08 -48.61
CA GLU A 27 -40.50 14.04 -47.85
C GLU A 27 -41.48 13.04 -48.41
N THR A 28 -42.34 12.50 -47.57
CA THR A 28 -43.75 12.29 -47.92
C THR A 28 -44.62 12.31 -46.69
N THR A 29 -45.56 13.22 -46.73
CA THR A 29 -46.72 13.40 -45.85
C THR A 29 -47.71 12.25 -45.99
N ASP A 30 -48.41 11.88 -44.91
CA ASP A 30 -49.89 11.95 -44.93
C ASP A 30 -50.52 11.84 -43.50
N THR A 31 -51.65 12.44 -43.41
CA THR A 31 -52.56 12.83 -42.36
C THR A 31 -53.38 11.68 -41.74
N GLY A 32 -53.77 11.87 -40.48
CA GLY A 32 -54.91 11.09 -39.89
C GLY A 32 -55.16 11.41 -38.41
N ALA A 33 -56.16 12.25 -38.15
CA ALA A 33 -56.66 12.64 -36.81
C ALA A 33 -57.55 11.53 -36.21
N ALA A 34 -57.56 11.43 -34.84
CA ALA A 34 -58.73 11.57 -33.96
C ALA A 34 -58.49 11.13 -32.50
N THR A 35 -58.67 12.05 -31.60
CA THR A 35 -59.39 12.04 -30.32
C THR A 35 -59.42 10.79 -29.42
N GLY A 36 -59.08 11.00 -28.15
CA GLY A 36 -59.46 10.18 -27.01
C GLY A 36 -58.63 10.54 -25.76
N GLY A 37 -59.17 11.41 -24.92
CA GLY A 37 -58.57 11.72 -23.61
C GLY A 37 -58.75 10.57 -22.63
N ASP A 38 -57.76 10.36 -21.80
CA ASP A 38 -58.01 9.91 -20.44
C ASP A 38 -56.88 10.29 -19.50
N THR A 39 -57.27 10.65 -18.33
CA THR A 39 -56.53 11.19 -17.20
C THR A 39 -55.50 10.17 -16.71
N ALA A 40 -54.21 10.44 -16.86
CA ALA A 40 -53.16 9.68 -16.20
C ALA A 40 -52.73 10.40 -14.92
N THR A 41 -52.97 9.76 -13.82
CA THR A 41 -52.46 10.02 -12.48
C THR A 41 -50.93 10.12 -12.50
N GLU A 42 -50.40 11.23 -12.08
CA GLU A 42 -48.97 11.35 -11.74
C GLU A 42 -48.64 10.40 -10.58
N SER A 43 -48.08 9.24 -10.91
CA SER A 43 -47.27 8.51 -9.95
C SER A 43 -45.88 9.18 -9.92
N THR A 44 -45.58 9.88 -8.87
CA THR A 44 -44.23 10.28 -8.53
C THR A 44 -43.43 9.01 -8.30
N ASP A 45 -42.84 8.50 -9.38
CA ASP A 45 -41.73 7.56 -9.30
C ASP A 45 -40.53 8.33 -8.73
N THR A 46 -40.29 8.13 -7.44
CA THR A 46 -39.02 8.48 -6.83
C THR A 46 -38.00 7.51 -7.44
N GLY A 47 -37.58 7.85 -8.63
CA GLY A 47 -36.57 7.12 -9.40
C GLY A 47 -35.33 6.96 -8.56
N SER A 48 -35.05 5.71 -8.25
CA SER A 48 -33.72 5.19 -8.02
C SER A 48 -32.72 5.93 -8.92
N GLY A 49 -31.91 6.81 -8.32
CA GLY A 49 -30.89 7.58 -9.03
C GLY A 49 -29.99 6.64 -9.82
N ALA A 50 -29.80 7.00 -11.05
CA ALA A 50 -29.09 6.29 -12.08
C ALA A 50 -27.77 5.67 -11.58
N ALA A 51 -27.69 4.36 -11.57
CA ALA A 51 -26.46 3.59 -11.58
C ALA A 51 -25.77 3.70 -12.95
N GLY A 52 -25.52 4.92 -13.38
CA GLY A 52 -24.82 5.21 -14.62
C GLY A 52 -23.71 6.20 -14.32
N GLY A 53 -22.52 5.73 -13.96
CA GLY A 53 -21.34 6.55 -14.02
C GLY A 53 -20.65 6.96 -12.74
N THR A 54 -20.97 6.41 -11.56
CA THR A 54 -20.15 6.69 -10.36
C THR A 54 -18.77 6.08 -10.57
N LYS A 55 -17.74 6.94 -10.60
CA LYS A 55 -16.37 6.57 -10.87
C LYS A 55 -15.52 6.74 -9.62
N VAL A 56 -14.72 5.71 -9.31
CA VAL A 56 -13.78 5.72 -8.18
C VAL A 56 -12.37 5.67 -8.73
N GLY A 57 -11.54 6.64 -8.33
CA GLY A 57 -10.12 6.66 -8.65
C GLY A 57 -9.34 5.89 -7.59
N VAL A 58 -8.45 5.00 -8.01
CA VAL A 58 -7.60 4.19 -7.13
C VAL A 58 -6.14 4.38 -7.55
N ALA A 59 -5.37 5.07 -6.71
CA ALA A 59 -3.96 5.37 -6.97
C ALA A 59 -3.06 4.52 -6.06
N MET A 60 -2.30 3.60 -6.66
CA MET A 60 -1.38 2.68 -5.99
C MET A 60 0.09 3.05 -6.26
N PRO A 61 1.02 2.76 -5.33
CA PRO A 61 2.43 3.17 -5.47
C PRO A 61 3.14 2.49 -6.63
N THR A 62 3.13 1.16 -6.67
CA THR A 62 3.93 0.37 -7.63
C THR A 62 3.37 -1.02 -7.83
N LYS A 63 3.84 -1.70 -8.89
CA LYS A 63 3.63 -3.16 -9.08
C LYS A 63 4.83 -3.99 -8.65
N ASP A 64 5.94 -3.37 -8.26
CA ASP A 64 7.17 -4.07 -7.93
C ASP A 64 7.11 -4.79 -6.58
N LEU A 65 6.22 -4.35 -5.67
CA LEU A 65 5.92 -5.04 -4.43
C LEU A 65 4.62 -5.85 -4.60
N GLN A 66 4.67 -7.14 -4.25
CA GLN A 66 3.56 -8.08 -4.43
C GLN A 66 2.27 -7.56 -3.78
N ARG A 67 2.37 -7.04 -2.59
CA ARG A 67 1.25 -6.52 -1.82
C ARG A 67 0.38 -5.55 -2.64
N TRP A 68 0.97 -4.54 -3.29
CA TRP A 68 0.21 -3.54 -4.05
C TRP A 68 -0.54 -4.12 -5.25
N ASN A 69 -0.05 -5.22 -5.84
CA ASN A 69 -0.80 -5.94 -6.87
C ASN A 69 -2.07 -6.59 -6.31
N GLN A 70 -1.99 -7.15 -5.09
CA GLN A 70 -3.13 -7.76 -4.41
C GLN A 70 -4.12 -6.69 -3.95
N ASP A 71 -3.66 -5.62 -3.31
CA ASP A 71 -4.51 -4.51 -2.88
C ASP A 71 -5.28 -3.90 -4.05
N GLY A 72 -4.61 -3.53 -5.14
CA GLY A 72 -5.25 -2.95 -6.32
C GLY A 72 -6.22 -3.90 -7.01
N ALA A 73 -5.86 -5.18 -7.16
CA ALA A 73 -6.73 -6.17 -7.78
C ALA A 73 -7.99 -6.44 -6.94
N ASN A 74 -7.86 -6.56 -5.62
CA ASN A 74 -8.98 -6.74 -4.70
C ASN A 74 -9.89 -5.50 -4.72
N MET A 75 -9.30 -4.29 -4.64
CA MET A 75 -10.05 -3.03 -4.70
C MET A 75 -10.84 -2.89 -6.00
N GLN A 76 -10.19 -3.11 -7.14
CA GLN A 76 -10.86 -3.05 -8.44
C GLN A 76 -12.02 -4.05 -8.53
N LYS A 77 -11.76 -5.30 -8.19
CA LYS A 77 -12.77 -6.38 -8.25
C LYS A 77 -14.00 -6.06 -7.40
N GLU A 78 -13.80 -5.60 -6.18
CA GLU A 78 -14.91 -5.35 -5.27
C GLU A 78 -15.68 -4.06 -5.61
N LEU A 79 -14.99 -3.00 -6.02
CA LEU A 79 -15.64 -1.77 -6.49
C LEU A 79 -16.47 -2.03 -7.77
N GLU A 80 -15.93 -2.79 -8.74
CA GLU A 80 -16.67 -3.17 -9.94
C GLU A 80 -17.88 -4.07 -9.60
N ALA A 81 -17.74 -5.00 -8.64
CA ALA A 81 -18.85 -5.82 -8.17
C ALA A 81 -19.94 -4.99 -7.45
N ALA A 82 -19.57 -3.88 -6.81
CA ALA A 82 -20.49 -2.92 -6.22
C ALA A 82 -21.15 -1.99 -7.26
N GLY A 83 -20.77 -2.09 -8.54
CA GLY A 83 -21.36 -1.34 -9.65
C GLY A 83 -20.67 -0.03 -9.98
N TYR A 84 -19.48 0.23 -9.45
CA TYR A 84 -18.68 1.42 -9.75
C TYR A 84 -17.80 1.22 -10.98
N THR A 85 -17.51 2.32 -11.68
CA THR A 85 -16.43 2.36 -12.68
C THR A 85 -15.12 2.67 -11.95
N VAL A 86 -14.07 1.90 -12.19
CA VAL A 86 -12.80 2.03 -11.49
C VAL A 86 -11.71 2.56 -12.42
N ASP A 87 -10.98 3.56 -11.95
CA ASP A 87 -9.76 4.07 -12.58
C ASP A 87 -8.57 3.69 -11.68
N LEU A 88 -8.00 2.50 -11.93
CA LEU A 88 -6.87 1.97 -11.15
C LEU A 88 -5.55 2.31 -11.85
N GLN A 89 -4.70 3.06 -11.17
CA GLN A 89 -3.38 3.45 -11.66
C GLN A 89 -2.26 3.05 -10.68
N TYR A 90 -1.09 2.74 -11.24
CA TYR A 90 0.14 2.46 -10.50
C TYR A 90 1.23 3.43 -10.95
N ALA A 91 1.92 4.06 -10.02
CA ALA A 91 2.85 5.15 -10.31
C ALA A 91 4.33 4.70 -10.38
N SER A 92 4.62 3.39 -10.28
CA SER A 92 5.99 2.84 -10.35
C SER A 92 6.98 3.49 -9.37
N ASN A 93 6.51 3.81 -8.15
CA ASN A 93 7.25 4.53 -7.11
C ASN A 93 7.75 5.93 -7.54
N ASP A 94 7.15 6.53 -8.57
CA ASP A 94 7.44 7.90 -8.99
C ASP A 94 6.34 8.85 -8.51
N VAL A 95 6.71 9.75 -7.58
CA VAL A 95 5.78 10.69 -6.91
C VAL A 95 5.12 11.63 -7.93
N GLN A 96 5.87 12.13 -8.93
CA GLN A 96 5.31 13.05 -9.92
C GLN A 96 4.30 12.36 -10.83
N THR A 97 4.56 11.10 -11.16
CA THR A 97 3.60 10.25 -11.87
C THR A 97 2.34 10.06 -11.05
N GLN A 98 2.45 9.79 -9.73
CA GLN A 98 1.29 9.63 -8.86
C GLN A 98 0.46 10.91 -8.78
N ILE A 99 1.08 12.07 -8.60
CA ILE A 99 0.40 13.37 -8.61
C ILE A 99 -0.39 13.55 -9.92
N SER A 100 0.27 13.36 -11.07
CA SER A 100 -0.38 13.52 -12.39
C SER A 100 -1.52 12.51 -12.60
N GLN A 101 -1.42 11.29 -12.07
CA GLN A 101 -2.50 10.30 -12.13
C GLN A 101 -3.71 10.74 -11.29
N ILE A 102 -3.49 11.24 -10.07
CA ILE A 102 -4.55 11.76 -9.20
C ILE A 102 -5.23 12.98 -9.85
N GLU A 103 -4.48 13.93 -10.38
CA GLU A 103 -5.02 15.07 -11.13
C GLU A 103 -5.89 14.63 -12.32
N ASN A 104 -5.45 13.61 -13.06
CA ASN A 104 -6.22 13.05 -14.17
C ASN A 104 -7.52 12.37 -13.68
N MET A 105 -7.50 11.68 -12.55
CA MET A 105 -8.70 11.10 -11.92
C MET A 105 -9.71 12.19 -11.54
N ILE A 106 -9.25 13.29 -10.94
CA ILE A 106 -10.07 14.46 -10.60
C ILE A 106 -10.70 15.04 -11.89
N ASN A 107 -9.87 15.36 -12.89
CA ASN A 107 -10.32 15.96 -14.14
C ASN A 107 -11.25 15.04 -14.95
N SER A 108 -11.11 13.73 -14.83
CA SER A 108 -11.98 12.74 -15.48
C SER A 108 -13.29 12.45 -14.73
N GLY A 109 -13.54 13.17 -13.64
CA GLY A 109 -14.80 13.14 -12.89
C GLY A 109 -14.94 11.94 -11.94
N CYS A 110 -13.87 11.48 -11.31
CA CYS A 110 -13.99 10.55 -10.19
C CYS A 110 -14.78 11.20 -9.04
N ASN A 111 -15.66 10.41 -8.41
CA ASN A 111 -16.53 10.86 -7.33
C ASN A 111 -15.91 10.65 -5.94
N VAL A 112 -14.98 9.70 -5.83
CA VAL A 112 -14.19 9.39 -4.63
C VAL A 112 -12.78 9.00 -5.09
N LEU A 113 -11.78 9.36 -4.32
CA LEU A 113 -10.40 8.92 -4.50
C LEU A 113 -9.98 8.00 -3.37
N VAL A 114 -9.34 6.89 -3.71
CA VAL A 114 -8.67 5.95 -2.80
C VAL A 114 -7.19 5.98 -3.12
N VAL A 115 -6.37 6.50 -2.21
CA VAL A 115 -4.98 6.83 -2.51
C VAL A 115 -4.03 6.19 -1.50
N ALA A 116 -3.16 5.30 -1.98
CA ALA A 116 -2.00 4.80 -1.25
C ALA A 116 -0.78 5.65 -1.64
N ALA A 117 -0.39 6.59 -0.78
CA ALA A 117 0.68 7.53 -1.08
C ALA A 117 2.05 6.84 -1.22
N ILE A 118 2.84 7.21 -2.23
CA ILE A 118 4.24 6.80 -2.33
C ILE A 118 5.03 7.46 -1.20
N GLU A 119 4.86 8.76 -1.06
CA GLU A 119 5.50 9.61 -0.07
C GLU A 119 4.44 10.46 0.62
N ALA A 120 4.32 10.30 1.91
CA ALA A 120 3.19 10.79 2.70
C ALA A 120 2.95 12.31 2.57
N SER A 121 4.03 13.11 2.44
CA SER A 121 3.97 14.57 2.46
C SER A 121 4.00 15.22 1.07
N SER A 122 4.01 14.44 -0.01
CA SER A 122 4.27 14.98 -1.35
C SER A 122 3.04 15.23 -2.21
N LEU A 123 1.85 14.87 -1.75
CA LEU A 123 0.61 14.94 -2.56
C LEU A 123 -0.19 16.24 -2.39
N GLY A 124 0.33 17.24 -1.67
CA GLY A 124 -0.41 18.44 -1.25
C GLY A 124 -1.20 19.10 -2.39
N GLU A 125 -0.56 19.39 -3.53
CA GLU A 125 -1.23 20.06 -4.67
C GLU A 125 -2.41 19.24 -5.24
N ALA A 126 -2.23 17.93 -5.40
CA ALA A 126 -3.30 17.05 -5.88
C ALA A 126 -4.45 16.92 -4.85
N MET A 127 -4.11 16.96 -3.56
CA MET A 127 -5.11 16.96 -2.48
C MET A 127 -5.90 18.27 -2.43
N ASP A 128 -5.24 19.41 -2.64
CA ASP A 128 -5.92 20.71 -2.73
C ASP A 128 -6.91 20.73 -3.91
N MET A 129 -6.52 20.20 -5.06
CA MET A 129 -7.41 20.05 -6.23
C MET A 129 -8.62 19.15 -5.93
N ALA A 130 -8.42 18.02 -5.22
CA ALA A 130 -9.52 17.14 -4.81
C ALA A 130 -10.50 17.88 -3.87
N SER A 131 -9.97 18.63 -2.91
CA SER A 131 -10.74 19.45 -1.98
C SER A 131 -11.55 20.54 -2.70
N GLU A 132 -10.92 21.28 -3.63
CA GLU A 132 -11.60 22.31 -4.43
C GLU A 132 -12.71 21.73 -5.31
N ALA A 133 -12.51 20.52 -5.81
CA ALA A 133 -13.52 19.78 -6.59
C ALA A 133 -14.60 19.13 -5.73
N GLY A 134 -14.48 19.17 -4.39
CA GLY A 134 -15.41 18.54 -3.45
C GLY A 134 -15.37 17.00 -3.52
N ILE A 135 -14.25 16.42 -3.92
CA ILE A 135 -14.07 14.97 -4.05
C ILE A 135 -13.49 14.40 -2.74
N PRO A 136 -14.23 13.53 -2.02
CA PRO A 136 -13.73 12.86 -0.83
C PRO A 136 -12.51 11.98 -1.12
N VAL A 137 -11.53 12.01 -0.20
CA VAL A 137 -10.30 11.21 -0.29
C VAL A 137 -10.24 10.25 0.88
N ILE A 138 -10.09 8.97 0.57
CA ILE A 138 -9.71 7.93 1.53
C ILE A 138 -8.23 7.66 1.35
N ALA A 139 -7.41 7.95 2.37
CA ALA A 139 -6.06 7.47 2.45
C ALA A 139 -6.10 5.94 2.65
N TYR A 140 -5.47 5.18 1.77
CA TYR A 140 -5.46 3.72 1.77
C TYR A 140 -4.11 3.21 2.24
N ASP A 141 -4.09 2.43 3.30
CA ASP A 141 -2.91 1.83 3.93
C ASP A 141 -1.88 2.87 4.44
N ARG A 142 -1.52 3.88 3.64
CA ARG A 142 -0.58 4.95 3.97
C ARG A 142 -1.29 6.27 4.19
N LEU A 143 -1.03 6.90 5.34
CA LEU A 143 -1.64 8.21 5.68
C LEU A 143 -1.02 9.32 4.82
N ILE A 144 -1.87 10.16 4.24
CA ILE A 144 -1.42 11.36 3.52
C ILE A 144 -1.28 12.50 4.53
N MET A 145 -0.08 13.07 4.59
CA MET A 145 0.32 14.05 5.59
C MET A 145 0.15 15.50 5.10
N ASN A 146 0.05 16.43 6.06
CA ASN A 146 0.11 17.87 5.86
C ASN A 146 -0.97 18.44 4.91
N THR A 147 -2.18 17.90 4.94
CA THR A 147 -3.32 18.34 4.12
C THR A 147 -4.62 18.21 4.89
N ASP A 148 -5.61 19.09 4.60
CA ASP A 148 -6.96 19.01 5.16
C ASP A 148 -7.93 18.21 4.24
N ALA A 149 -7.47 17.75 3.09
CA ALA A 149 -8.31 17.11 2.07
C ALA A 149 -8.65 15.64 2.37
N VAL A 150 -7.91 14.98 3.27
CA VAL A 150 -8.16 13.58 3.63
C VAL A 150 -9.41 13.49 4.49
N SER A 151 -10.42 12.79 3.99
CA SER A 151 -11.67 12.59 4.69
C SER A 151 -11.62 11.44 5.69
N TYR A 152 -10.98 10.34 5.29
CA TYR A 152 -10.85 9.11 6.09
C TYR A 152 -9.53 8.41 5.81
N TYR A 153 -9.14 7.56 6.75
CA TYR A 153 -7.98 6.69 6.60
C TYR A 153 -8.40 5.22 6.85
N ALA A 154 -7.95 4.32 6.02
CA ALA A 154 -8.17 2.88 6.21
C ALA A 154 -6.84 2.14 6.10
N THR A 155 -6.51 1.38 7.15
CA THR A 155 -5.24 0.67 7.27
C THR A 155 -5.36 -0.50 8.24
N PHE A 156 -4.24 -1.13 8.59
CA PHE A 156 -4.12 -2.04 9.73
C PHE A 156 -3.62 -1.29 10.97
N ASP A 157 -3.73 -1.90 12.14
CA ASP A 157 -3.09 -1.37 13.35
C ASP A 157 -1.56 -1.50 13.22
N ASN A 158 -0.94 -0.44 12.75
CA ASN A 158 0.46 -0.42 12.39
C ASN A 158 1.39 -0.55 13.61
N TYR A 159 1.01 0.01 14.75
CA TYR A 159 1.77 -0.16 15.99
C TYR A 159 1.73 -1.62 16.47
N LYS A 160 0.56 -2.25 16.40
CA LYS A 160 0.38 -3.66 16.75
C LYS A 160 1.19 -4.60 15.85
N VAL A 161 1.38 -4.26 14.56
CA VAL A 161 2.28 -5.03 13.67
C VAL A 161 3.68 -5.13 14.26
N GLY A 162 4.27 -4.01 14.65
CA GLY A 162 5.59 -3.99 15.28
C GLY A 162 5.61 -4.73 16.62
N THR A 163 4.57 -4.50 17.45
CA THR A 163 4.44 -5.18 18.75
C THR A 163 4.44 -6.71 18.59
N VAL A 164 3.69 -7.25 17.60
CA VAL A 164 3.66 -8.69 17.30
C VAL A 164 5.04 -9.23 16.92
N GLN A 165 5.83 -8.47 16.15
CA GLN A 165 7.21 -8.85 15.81
C GLN A 165 8.12 -8.88 17.05
N GLY A 166 8.05 -7.86 17.90
CA GLY A 166 8.80 -7.77 19.12
C GLY A 166 8.43 -8.87 20.13
N GLU A 167 7.15 -9.11 20.33
CA GLU A 167 6.64 -10.17 21.23
C GLU A 167 7.01 -11.57 20.73
N TYR A 168 7.05 -11.80 19.42
CA TYR A 168 7.55 -13.05 18.87
C TYR A 168 9.00 -13.30 19.25
N ILE A 169 9.88 -12.32 19.06
CA ILE A 169 11.30 -12.41 19.45
C ILE A 169 11.44 -12.64 20.96
N GLU A 170 10.69 -11.86 21.74
CA GLU A 170 10.69 -11.97 23.21
C GLU A 170 10.36 -13.39 23.67
N LYS A 171 9.34 -13.98 23.07
CA LYS A 171 8.86 -15.33 23.39
C LYS A 171 9.83 -16.42 22.91
N GLU A 172 10.31 -16.35 21.67
CA GLU A 172 11.17 -17.41 21.09
C GLU A 172 12.52 -17.50 21.79
N LEU A 173 13.04 -16.39 22.30
CA LEU A 173 14.29 -16.35 23.05
C LEU A 173 14.11 -16.36 24.57
N ASP A 174 12.87 -16.48 25.05
CA ASP A 174 12.51 -16.41 26.47
C ASP A 174 13.17 -15.23 27.20
N LEU A 175 13.15 -14.04 26.55
CA LEU A 175 13.91 -12.86 27.00
C LEU A 175 13.57 -12.44 28.43
N LYS A 176 12.37 -12.75 28.91
CA LYS A 176 11.91 -12.47 30.28
C LYS A 176 12.66 -13.28 31.35
N ASN A 177 13.14 -14.48 31.01
CA ASN A 177 13.68 -15.41 32.00
C ASN A 177 15.12 -15.83 31.68
N THR A 178 15.62 -15.59 30.47
CA THR A 178 16.96 -16.02 30.05
C THR A 178 18.07 -15.23 30.71
N SER A 179 19.22 -15.88 30.90
CA SER A 179 20.51 -15.21 31.21
C SER A 179 21.43 -15.09 30.00
N ASP A 180 21.01 -15.66 28.86
CA ASP A 180 21.78 -15.64 27.62
C ASP A 180 21.85 -14.23 27.03
N LYS A 181 22.80 -14.03 26.15
CA LYS A 181 23.01 -12.76 25.44
C LYS A 181 22.85 -13.00 23.94
N PHE A 182 22.18 -12.07 23.28
CA PHE A 182 21.84 -12.16 21.88
C PHE A 182 22.34 -10.95 21.11
N THR A 183 22.61 -11.14 19.83
CA THR A 183 22.90 -10.06 18.89
C THR A 183 21.71 -9.79 17.99
N MET A 184 21.51 -8.54 17.63
CA MET A 184 20.41 -8.12 16.78
C MET A 184 20.88 -7.09 15.74
N GLU A 185 20.27 -7.15 14.56
CA GLU A 185 20.29 -6.06 13.60
C GLU A 185 18.86 -5.69 13.17
N ILE A 186 18.66 -4.41 12.87
CA ILE A 186 17.34 -3.85 12.55
C ILE A 186 17.33 -3.41 11.09
N THR A 187 16.25 -3.70 10.37
CA THR A 187 15.98 -3.23 9.01
C THR A 187 14.56 -2.71 8.94
N ALA A 188 14.41 -1.41 9.12
CA ALA A 188 13.13 -0.72 9.14
C ALA A 188 12.66 -0.35 7.72
N GLY A 189 11.46 0.22 7.64
CA GLY A 189 10.81 0.58 6.39
C GLY A 189 11.20 1.92 5.80
N ASP A 190 10.41 2.36 4.83
CA ASP A 190 10.62 3.61 4.09
C ASP A 190 10.39 4.83 5.00
N PRO A 191 11.33 5.77 5.10
CA PRO A 191 11.15 7.00 5.88
C PRO A 191 10.09 7.95 5.30
N GLY A 192 9.72 7.80 4.03
CA GLY A 192 8.63 8.53 3.38
C GLY A 192 7.24 7.95 3.69
N ASP A 193 7.16 6.78 4.31
CA ASP A 193 5.94 6.13 4.75
C ASP A 193 5.75 6.31 6.26
N ASN A 194 4.71 7.05 6.64
CA ASN A 194 4.40 7.31 8.06
C ASN A 194 4.23 6.02 8.89
N ASN A 195 3.79 4.92 8.27
CA ASN A 195 3.57 3.65 8.97
C ASN A 195 4.88 3.01 9.44
N ALA A 196 5.99 3.22 8.71
CA ALA A 196 7.28 2.63 9.05
C ALA A 196 7.74 3.01 10.47
N GLY A 197 7.42 4.24 10.90
CA GLY A 197 7.67 4.70 12.26
C GLY A 197 6.86 3.94 13.31
N PHE A 198 5.59 3.64 13.04
CA PHE A 198 4.74 2.86 13.95
C PHE A 198 5.18 1.41 14.07
N PHE A 199 5.56 0.77 12.97
CA PHE A 199 6.10 -0.60 13.00
C PHE A 199 7.39 -0.66 13.84
N TYR A 200 8.31 0.28 13.58
CA TYR A 200 9.55 0.38 14.33
C TYR A 200 9.28 0.61 15.83
N GLN A 201 8.43 1.60 16.17
CA GLN A 201 8.12 1.94 17.55
C GLN A 201 7.47 0.77 18.29
N GLY A 202 6.49 0.10 17.68
CA GLY A 202 5.80 -1.05 18.29
C GLY A 202 6.76 -2.19 18.63
N ALA A 203 7.73 -2.50 17.75
CA ALA A 203 8.74 -3.51 17.99
C ALA A 203 9.75 -3.08 19.06
N MET A 204 10.21 -1.83 18.99
CA MET A 204 11.21 -1.29 19.92
C MET A 204 10.65 -1.11 21.33
N ASP A 205 9.37 -0.77 21.50
CA ASP A 205 8.77 -0.69 22.84
C ASP A 205 8.78 -2.05 23.57
N VAL A 206 8.80 -3.15 22.84
CA VAL A 206 9.00 -4.50 23.41
C VAL A 206 10.49 -4.80 23.64
N LEU A 207 11.36 -4.46 22.69
CA LEU A 207 12.75 -4.93 22.65
C LEU A 207 13.74 -3.98 23.33
N GLN A 208 13.46 -2.68 23.40
CA GLN A 208 14.36 -1.67 23.99
C GLN A 208 14.78 -1.99 25.42
N PRO A 209 13.90 -2.46 26.34
CA PRO A 209 14.32 -2.85 27.69
C PRO A 209 15.42 -3.92 27.70
N TYR A 210 15.45 -4.82 26.71
CA TYR A 210 16.46 -5.87 26.58
C TYR A 210 17.77 -5.36 25.96
N ILE A 211 17.69 -4.32 25.14
CA ILE A 211 18.86 -3.60 24.64
C ILE A 211 19.50 -2.81 25.81
N ASP A 212 18.70 -2.07 26.55
CA ASP A 212 19.16 -1.22 27.66
C ASP A 212 19.84 -2.02 28.79
N ASN A 213 19.33 -3.21 29.08
CA ASN A 213 19.92 -4.08 30.11
C ASN A 213 21.06 -4.98 29.58
N GLY A 214 21.34 -4.91 28.27
CA GLY A 214 22.41 -5.66 27.60
C GLY A 214 22.10 -7.16 27.43
N THR A 215 20.84 -7.59 27.45
CA THR A 215 20.42 -8.92 27.02
C THR A 215 20.50 -9.02 25.50
N ILE A 216 20.09 -7.97 24.78
CA ILE A 216 20.28 -7.82 23.34
C ILE A 216 21.35 -6.76 23.05
N THR A 217 22.23 -7.04 22.12
CA THR A 217 23.23 -6.07 21.63
C THR A 217 23.03 -5.86 20.14
N VAL A 218 22.76 -4.63 19.71
CA VAL A 218 22.81 -4.24 18.29
C VAL A 218 24.28 -3.99 17.95
N LYS A 219 24.92 -4.97 17.29
CA LYS A 219 26.38 -4.99 17.14
C LYS A 219 26.87 -3.88 16.20
N SER A 220 26.06 -3.48 15.22
CA SER A 220 26.33 -2.30 14.37
C SER A 220 26.23 -0.96 15.13
N GLY A 221 25.52 -0.94 16.27
CA GLY A 221 25.16 0.26 17.00
C GLY A 221 24.08 1.11 16.32
N GLN A 222 23.51 0.63 15.21
CA GLN A 222 22.46 1.32 14.46
C GLN A 222 21.09 1.01 15.08
N THR A 223 20.61 1.87 15.93
CA THR A 223 19.34 1.71 16.66
C THR A 223 18.31 2.78 16.34
N GLU A 224 18.74 3.95 15.84
CA GLU A 224 17.79 5.00 15.48
C GLU A 224 17.05 4.66 14.18
N PHE A 225 15.76 5.02 14.08
CA PHE A 225 14.96 4.77 12.88
C PHE A 225 15.65 5.27 11.60
N SER A 226 16.24 6.45 11.63
CA SER A 226 16.95 7.05 10.49
C SER A 226 18.15 6.22 9.99
N ASP A 227 18.80 5.45 10.88
CA ASP A 227 19.99 4.66 10.56
C ASP A 227 19.62 3.30 9.94
N VAL A 228 18.41 2.83 10.22
CA VAL A 228 17.93 1.50 9.84
C VAL A 228 16.84 1.53 8.76
N ALA A 229 16.41 2.72 8.34
CA ALA A 229 15.38 2.92 7.34
C ALA A 229 15.81 2.40 5.96
N THR A 230 14.84 1.90 5.19
CA THR A 230 15.03 1.32 3.85
C THR A 230 14.15 2.08 2.86
N ALA A 231 14.76 2.98 2.09
CA ALA A 231 14.04 3.79 1.10
C ALA A 231 13.26 2.91 0.11
N GLN A 232 12.01 3.32 -0.16
CA GLN A 232 11.07 2.62 -1.05
C GLN A 232 10.78 1.16 -0.66
N TRP A 233 11.12 0.74 0.57
CA TRP A 233 11.00 -0.65 1.00
C TRP A 233 11.80 -1.63 0.11
N ALA A 234 12.85 -1.13 -0.55
CA ALA A 234 13.55 -1.84 -1.60
C ALA A 234 14.39 -3.00 -1.06
N THR A 235 14.14 -4.22 -1.58
CA THR A 235 14.85 -5.46 -1.24
C THR A 235 16.36 -5.33 -1.44
N GLU A 236 16.80 -4.72 -2.55
CA GLU A 236 18.22 -4.55 -2.89
C GLU A 236 18.93 -3.60 -1.93
N THR A 237 18.22 -2.58 -1.43
CA THR A 237 18.74 -1.65 -0.42
C THR A 237 18.95 -2.37 0.92
N ALA A 238 17.96 -3.16 1.36
CA ALA A 238 18.05 -3.98 2.56
C ALA A 238 19.19 -5.02 2.45
N GLN A 239 19.31 -5.70 1.29
CA GLN A 239 20.38 -6.66 1.02
C GLN A 239 21.75 -6.01 1.12
N SER A 240 21.98 -4.93 0.38
CA SER A 240 23.27 -4.24 0.35
C SER A 240 23.68 -3.73 1.74
N ARG A 241 22.72 -3.23 2.51
CA ARG A 241 22.96 -2.81 3.89
C ARG A 241 23.36 -3.99 4.78
N MET A 242 22.64 -5.11 4.70
CA MET A 242 22.94 -6.29 5.52
C MET A 242 24.28 -6.93 5.12
N GLU A 243 24.65 -6.98 3.82
CA GLU A 243 25.98 -7.42 3.38
C GLU A 243 27.11 -6.58 4.01
N ASN A 244 26.92 -5.26 4.08
CA ASN A 244 27.88 -4.37 4.74
C ASN A 244 27.94 -4.61 6.26
N ILE A 245 26.81 -4.87 6.91
CA ILE A 245 26.76 -5.18 8.35
C ILE A 245 27.49 -6.51 8.62
N LEU A 246 27.19 -7.56 7.86
CA LEU A 246 27.82 -8.86 8.04
C LEU A 246 29.33 -8.79 7.89
N SER A 247 29.82 -8.09 6.87
CA SER A 247 31.25 -7.95 6.61
C SER A 247 31.97 -7.07 7.65
N SER A 248 31.30 -6.09 8.21
CA SER A 248 31.90 -5.12 9.14
C SER A 248 31.87 -5.58 10.60
N TYR A 249 30.79 -6.26 11.01
CA TYR A 249 30.53 -6.52 12.43
C TYR A 249 30.47 -8.02 12.77
N TYR A 250 30.29 -8.91 11.79
CA TYR A 250 30.14 -10.36 12.01
C TYR A 250 31.27 -11.18 11.36
N ALA A 251 32.26 -10.53 10.77
CA ALA A 251 33.44 -11.21 10.19
C ALA A 251 34.31 -11.93 11.25
N ASP A 252 34.14 -11.63 12.52
CA ASP A 252 34.83 -12.26 13.64
C ASP A 252 34.22 -13.64 14.04
N GLY A 253 33.14 -14.06 13.38
CA GLY A 253 32.45 -15.32 13.65
C GLY A 253 31.45 -15.26 14.81
N THR A 254 31.12 -14.07 15.30
CA THR A 254 29.99 -13.89 16.23
C THR A 254 28.71 -14.25 15.53
N ASP A 255 27.81 -14.99 16.20
CA ASP A 255 26.50 -15.29 15.66
C ASP A 255 25.62 -14.03 15.63
N LEU A 256 24.80 -13.90 14.57
CA LEU A 256 23.69 -12.97 14.47
C LEU A 256 22.42 -13.75 14.86
N ASP A 257 21.77 -13.35 15.96
CA ASP A 257 20.63 -14.11 16.50
C ASP A 257 19.28 -13.57 16.02
N ILE A 258 19.19 -12.28 15.74
CA ILE A 258 17.93 -11.59 15.43
C ILE A 258 18.14 -10.62 14.26
N CYS A 259 17.29 -10.75 13.24
CA CYS A 259 17.06 -9.76 12.20
C CYS A 259 15.62 -9.24 12.34
N LEU A 260 15.47 -8.08 12.98
CA LEU A 260 14.18 -7.39 13.06
C LEU A 260 13.94 -6.68 11.73
N CYS A 261 13.14 -7.26 10.86
CA CYS A 261 12.76 -6.71 9.57
C CYS A 261 11.30 -6.25 9.61
N SER A 262 11.02 -5.00 9.21
CA SER A 262 9.68 -4.43 9.32
C SER A 262 8.67 -5.07 8.36
N ASN A 263 9.12 -5.54 7.17
CA ASN A 263 8.24 -6.24 6.23
C ASN A 263 8.99 -7.30 5.42
N ASP A 264 8.26 -8.03 4.60
CA ASP A 264 8.77 -9.16 3.82
C ASP A 264 9.75 -8.74 2.72
N SER A 265 9.56 -7.60 2.05
CA SER A 265 10.52 -7.15 1.05
C SER A 265 11.89 -6.81 1.66
N THR A 266 11.92 -6.21 2.86
CA THR A 266 13.17 -5.96 3.59
C THR A 266 13.75 -7.25 4.16
N ALA A 267 12.91 -8.17 4.65
CA ALA A 267 13.32 -9.50 5.12
C ALA A 267 13.97 -10.31 3.98
N LEU A 268 13.39 -10.31 2.78
CA LEU A 268 13.96 -10.99 1.62
C LEU A 268 15.36 -10.47 1.27
N GLY A 269 15.58 -9.15 1.37
CA GLY A 269 16.91 -8.56 1.18
C GLY A 269 17.90 -9.05 2.22
N VAL A 270 17.50 -9.09 3.49
CA VAL A 270 18.31 -9.62 4.59
C VAL A 270 18.62 -11.10 4.37
N GLU A 271 17.63 -11.92 4.00
CA GLU A 271 17.79 -13.35 3.73
C GLU A 271 18.74 -13.62 2.56
N ASN A 272 18.67 -12.81 1.49
CA ASN A 272 19.62 -12.89 0.37
C ASN A 272 21.06 -12.62 0.83
N ALA A 273 21.26 -11.61 1.67
CA ALA A 273 22.57 -11.30 2.23
C ALA A 273 23.09 -12.42 3.15
N LEU A 274 22.22 -12.99 3.99
CA LEU A 274 22.55 -14.13 4.85
C LEU A 274 22.95 -15.35 4.02
N ALA A 275 22.19 -15.67 2.99
CA ALA A 275 22.46 -16.81 2.12
C ALA A 275 23.79 -16.69 1.38
N ALA A 276 24.20 -15.48 1.02
CA ALA A 276 25.44 -15.21 0.28
C ALA A 276 26.68 -15.11 1.18
N ASN A 277 26.54 -14.54 2.40
CA ASN A 277 27.68 -14.03 3.16
C ASN A 277 27.73 -14.50 4.62
N TYR A 278 26.76 -15.27 5.10
CA TYR A 278 26.67 -15.68 6.51
C TYR A 278 26.78 -17.19 6.66
N ASN A 279 27.65 -17.64 7.58
CA ASN A 279 27.89 -19.07 7.84
C ASN A 279 27.62 -19.47 9.31
N GLY A 280 27.09 -18.56 10.12
CA GLY A 280 26.72 -18.82 11.52
C GLY A 280 25.38 -19.52 11.65
N LYS A 281 24.90 -19.63 12.91
CA LYS A 281 23.54 -20.09 13.18
C LYS A 281 22.54 -19.13 12.53
N TYR A 282 21.54 -19.68 11.81
CA TYR A 282 20.55 -18.85 11.13
C TYR A 282 19.70 -18.07 12.15
N PRO A 283 19.55 -16.75 11.98
CA PRO A 283 18.85 -15.89 12.96
C PRO A 283 17.34 -16.05 12.93
N ILE A 284 16.67 -15.52 13.95
CA ILE A 284 15.26 -15.16 13.84
C ILE A 284 15.14 -14.03 12.82
N VAL A 285 14.29 -14.20 11.81
CA VAL A 285 13.97 -13.16 10.81
C VAL A 285 12.48 -12.88 10.89
N THR A 286 12.11 -11.62 11.17
CA THR A 286 10.72 -11.18 11.17
C THR A 286 10.32 -10.63 9.80
N GLY A 287 9.01 -10.52 9.56
CA GLY A 287 8.44 -9.93 8.35
C GLY A 287 7.01 -9.47 8.56
N GLN A 288 6.42 -8.96 7.50
CA GLN A 288 5.04 -8.50 7.41
C GLN A 288 4.58 -8.61 5.95
N ASP A 289 3.32 -8.88 5.72
CA ASP A 289 2.56 -8.98 4.46
C ASP A 289 2.35 -10.42 3.96
N CYS A 290 3.12 -11.40 4.41
CA CYS A 290 3.06 -12.81 3.96
C CYS A 290 3.19 -12.95 2.44
N ASP A 291 4.17 -12.27 1.84
CA ASP A 291 4.48 -12.40 0.42
C ASP A 291 4.82 -13.85 0.06
N ILE A 292 4.54 -14.26 -1.18
CA ILE A 292 4.69 -15.66 -1.63
C ILE A 292 6.10 -16.18 -1.36
N GLU A 293 7.13 -15.43 -1.75
CA GLU A 293 8.53 -15.86 -1.59
C GLU A 293 8.91 -15.96 -0.12
N ASN A 294 8.49 -14.99 0.69
CA ASN A 294 8.74 -14.97 2.14
C ASN A 294 7.96 -16.07 2.87
N THR A 295 6.73 -16.37 2.43
CA THR A 295 5.98 -17.51 2.94
C THR A 295 6.69 -18.83 2.61
N LYS A 296 7.26 -18.99 1.41
CA LYS A 296 8.11 -20.15 1.07
C LYS A 296 9.35 -20.22 1.96
N ASN A 297 10.00 -19.09 2.21
CA ASN A 297 11.15 -19.00 3.10
C ASN A 297 10.75 -19.34 4.55
N MET A 298 9.58 -18.96 4.99
CA MET A 298 9.03 -19.34 6.30
C MET A 298 8.77 -20.84 6.39
N ILE A 299 8.20 -21.45 5.35
CA ILE A 299 8.01 -22.91 5.27
C ILE A 299 9.36 -23.64 5.25
N ALA A 300 10.37 -23.06 4.61
CA ALA A 300 11.73 -23.61 4.55
C ALA A 300 12.57 -23.35 5.81
N GLY A 301 12.05 -22.62 6.80
CA GLY A 301 12.73 -22.29 8.06
C GLY A 301 13.79 -21.19 7.93
N LYS A 302 13.72 -20.36 6.87
CA LYS A 302 14.61 -19.21 6.69
C LYS A 302 14.00 -17.93 7.29
N GLN A 303 12.71 -17.68 7.09
CA GLN A 303 11.98 -16.64 7.80
C GLN A 303 11.24 -17.26 8.98
N SER A 304 11.24 -16.60 10.13
CA SER A 304 10.67 -17.17 11.34
C SER A 304 9.18 -16.90 11.47
N MET A 305 8.74 -15.72 11.04
CA MET A 305 7.35 -15.27 11.08
C MET A 305 7.10 -14.16 10.08
N SER A 306 5.84 -13.92 9.77
CA SER A 306 5.37 -12.73 9.10
C SER A 306 4.07 -12.23 9.76
N VAL A 307 3.79 -10.95 9.69
CA VAL A 307 2.50 -10.41 10.13
C VAL A 307 1.57 -10.34 8.92
N PHE A 308 0.55 -11.19 8.91
CA PHE A 308 -0.43 -11.24 7.83
C PHE A 308 -1.39 -10.06 7.91
N LYS A 309 -1.46 -9.33 6.83
CA LYS A 309 -2.43 -8.27 6.57
C LYS A 309 -3.29 -8.69 5.38
N ASP A 310 -4.49 -9.18 5.63
CA ASP A 310 -5.39 -9.65 4.56
C ASP A 310 -5.88 -8.46 3.72
N THR A 311 -5.29 -8.29 2.55
CA THR A 311 -5.62 -7.20 1.62
C THR A 311 -7.07 -7.23 1.15
N ARG A 312 -7.74 -8.40 1.20
CA ARG A 312 -9.16 -8.54 0.90
C ARG A 312 -10.03 -7.86 1.96
N THR A 313 -9.65 -8.02 3.23
CA THR A 313 -10.36 -7.38 4.36
C THR A 313 -10.29 -5.87 4.28
N LEU A 314 -9.09 -5.32 4.00
CA LEU A 314 -8.91 -3.89 3.87
C LEU A 314 -9.66 -3.34 2.64
N ALA A 315 -9.58 -4.02 1.50
CA ALA A 315 -10.30 -3.64 0.29
C ALA A 315 -11.82 -3.63 0.52
N SER A 316 -12.38 -4.70 1.10
CA SER A 316 -13.82 -4.79 1.42
C SER A 316 -14.28 -3.66 2.34
N GLN A 317 -13.48 -3.33 3.34
CA GLN A 317 -13.79 -2.21 4.25
C GLN A 317 -13.81 -0.88 3.51
N VAL A 318 -12.82 -0.62 2.66
CA VAL A 318 -12.77 0.64 1.88
C VAL A 318 -13.91 0.72 0.87
N VAL A 319 -14.28 -0.37 0.20
CA VAL A 319 -15.45 -0.41 -0.68
C VAL A 319 -16.74 -0.07 0.08
N LYS A 320 -16.89 -0.57 1.31
CA LYS A 320 -17.98 -0.18 2.20
C LYS A 320 -17.95 1.31 2.53
N MET A 321 -16.79 1.87 2.89
CA MET A 321 -16.64 3.29 3.17
C MET A 321 -16.97 4.16 1.94
N VAL A 322 -16.53 3.76 0.75
CA VAL A 322 -16.90 4.42 -0.52
C VAL A 322 -18.42 4.45 -0.69
N GLY A 323 -19.11 3.33 -0.46
CA GLY A 323 -20.57 3.25 -0.53
C GLY A 323 -21.25 4.19 0.46
N GLN A 324 -20.79 4.21 1.71
CA GLN A 324 -21.32 5.09 2.76
C GLN A 324 -21.13 6.57 2.40
N ILE A 325 -19.95 6.96 1.92
CA ILE A 325 -19.67 8.34 1.45
C ILE A 325 -20.64 8.74 0.34
N LEU A 326 -20.78 7.89 -0.68
CA LEU A 326 -21.61 8.22 -1.85
C LEU A 326 -23.11 8.28 -1.54
N ASN A 327 -23.55 7.53 -0.53
CA ASN A 327 -24.93 7.55 -0.05
C ASN A 327 -25.19 8.67 1.00
N GLY A 328 -24.16 9.37 1.47
CA GLY A 328 -24.29 10.34 2.56
C GLY A 328 -24.61 9.69 3.91
N GLU A 329 -24.18 8.44 4.09
CA GLU A 329 -24.31 7.68 5.34
C GLU A 329 -23.13 7.97 6.29
N GLU A 330 -23.29 7.62 7.58
CA GLU A 330 -22.16 7.64 8.52
C GLU A 330 -21.12 6.61 8.12
N VAL A 331 -19.87 7.05 8.01
CA VAL A 331 -18.77 6.17 7.57
C VAL A 331 -18.23 5.40 8.78
N ASP A 332 -18.08 4.10 8.61
CA ASP A 332 -17.50 3.22 9.63
C ASP A 332 -16.05 3.59 9.92
N VAL A 333 -15.78 3.92 11.17
CA VAL A 333 -14.44 4.15 11.72
C VAL A 333 -14.36 3.52 13.11
N ASN A 334 -13.18 3.11 13.53
CA ASN A 334 -12.94 2.53 14.86
C ASN A 334 -11.78 3.20 15.61
N ASP A 335 -11.14 4.21 14.99
CA ASP A 335 -10.13 5.06 15.62
C ASP A 335 -10.34 6.52 15.20
N THR A 336 -10.35 7.42 16.19
CA THR A 336 -10.52 8.88 16.01
C THR A 336 -9.49 9.67 16.82
N GLU A 337 -8.43 9.02 17.30
CA GLU A 337 -7.47 9.62 18.23
C GLU A 337 -6.02 9.47 17.79
N THR A 338 -5.67 8.37 17.08
CA THR A 338 -4.28 7.95 16.88
C THR A 338 -3.62 8.64 15.68
N TYR A 339 -4.30 8.72 14.55
CA TYR A 339 -3.67 9.08 13.28
C TYR A 339 -3.81 10.57 12.96
N ASN A 340 -2.84 11.37 13.43
CA ASN A 340 -2.74 12.78 13.11
C ASN A 340 -1.86 12.97 11.87
N ASN A 341 -2.41 13.63 10.83
CA ASN A 341 -1.70 13.87 9.58
C ASN A 341 -0.91 15.20 9.54
N GLY A 342 -0.73 15.84 10.68
CA GLY A 342 -0.07 17.15 10.79
C GLY A 342 -1.06 18.32 10.83
N ASN A 343 -2.24 18.19 10.23
CA ASN A 343 -3.29 19.20 10.23
C ASN A 343 -4.46 18.82 11.16
N ALA A 344 -4.86 17.55 11.13
CA ALA A 344 -5.97 17.02 11.91
C ALA A 344 -5.76 15.55 12.28
N VAL A 345 -6.51 15.08 13.27
CA VAL A 345 -6.69 13.64 13.49
C VAL A 345 -7.70 13.14 12.45
N ILE A 346 -7.30 12.17 11.65
CA ILE A 346 -8.12 11.62 10.58
C ILE A 346 -8.94 10.44 11.10
N PRO A 347 -10.27 10.47 11.00
CA PRO A 347 -11.10 9.32 11.36
C PRO A 347 -10.69 8.09 10.57
N SER A 348 -10.35 7.00 11.28
CA SER A 348 -9.66 5.86 10.71
C SER A 348 -10.40 4.55 10.95
N TYR A 349 -10.28 3.62 10.00
CA TYR A 349 -10.63 2.23 10.22
C TYR A 349 -9.37 1.37 10.23
N LEU A 350 -9.13 0.70 11.34
CA LEU A 350 -7.98 -0.16 11.57
C LEU A 350 -8.42 -1.62 11.51
N CYS A 351 -7.91 -2.34 10.51
CA CYS A 351 -8.02 -3.79 10.46
C CYS A 351 -7.01 -4.43 11.42
N ASP A 352 -7.39 -5.59 11.98
CA ASP A 352 -6.48 -6.34 12.85
C ASP A 352 -5.40 -7.08 12.03
N PRO A 353 -4.11 -6.86 12.32
CA PRO A 353 -3.05 -7.69 11.78
C PRO A 353 -3.01 -9.04 12.49
N VAL A 354 -2.63 -10.10 11.77
CA VAL A 354 -2.63 -11.47 12.28
C VAL A 354 -1.22 -12.05 12.25
N PHE A 355 -0.77 -12.61 13.37
CA PHE A 355 0.49 -13.35 13.44
C PHE A 355 0.47 -14.60 12.56
N ALA A 356 1.50 -14.81 11.74
CA ALA A 356 1.69 -15.97 10.90
C ALA A 356 3.09 -16.58 11.09
N ASP A 357 3.14 -17.91 11.21
CA ASP A 357 4.37 -18.70 11.22
C ASP A 357 4.18 -20.05 10.51
N VAL A 358 5.19 -20.90 10.54
CA VAL A 358 5.14 -22.23 9.93
C VAL A 358 4.03 -23.15 10.52
N ASN A 359 3.49 -22.83 11.70
CA ASN A 359 2.48 -23.65 12.34
C ASN A 359 1.05 -23.29 11.93
N ASN A 360 0.80 -22.05 11.49
CA ASN A 360 -0.55 -21.57 11.19
C ASN A 360 -0.75 -21.02 9.76
N TYR A 361 0.32 -20.93 8.94
CA TYR A 361 0.22 -20.37 7.58
C TYR A 361 -0.81 -21.09 6.70
N LYS A 362 -1.01 -22.41 6.89
CA LYS A 362 -2.00 -23.17 6.11
C LYS A 362 -3.41 -22.68 6.36
N GLU A 363 -3.79 -22.52 7.61
CA GLU A 363 -5.10 -22.01 8.00
C GLU A 363 -5.30 -20.57 7.49
N LEU A 364 -4.29 -19.71 7.72
CA LEU A 364 -4.38 -18.30 7.40
C LEU A 364 -4.33 -17.99 5.90
N LEU A 365 -3.49 -18.69 5.14
CA LEU A 365 -3.20 -18.33 3.75
C LEU A 365 -3.82 -19.30 2.74
N ILE A 366 -3.88 -20.61 3.03
CA ILE A 366 -4.37 -21.60 2.09
C ILE A 366 -5.87 -21.88 2.32
N ASP A 367 -6.26 -22.27 3.53
CA ASP A 367 -7.64 -22.64 3.84
C ASP A 367 -8.58 -21.43 3.74
N SER A 368 -8.07 -20.22 3.99
CA SER A 368 -8.78 -18.96 3.77
C SER A 368 -8.97 -18.62 2.28
N GLY A 369 -8.24 -19.30 1.39
CA GLY A 369 -8.23 -19.01 -0.05
C GLY A 369 -7.47 -17.74 -0.45
N TYR A 370 -6.55 -17.26 0.40
CA TYR A 370 -5.66 -16.13 0.06
C TYR A 370 -4.62 -16.53 -0.97
N TYR A 371 -3.98 -17.71 -0.77
CA TYR A 371 -3.11 -18.38 -1.73
C TYR A 371 -3.61 -19.79 -2.04
N THR A 372 -3.18 -20.32 -3.17
CA THR A 372 -3.28 -21.74 -3.47
C THR A 372 -2.04 -22.49 -2.98
N GLU A 373 -2.17 -23.79 -2.71
CA GLU A 373 -1.04 -24.61 -2.29
C GLU A 373 0.09 -24.60 -3.34
N ASP A 374 -0.26 -24.61 -4.63
CA ASP A 374 0.71 -24.56 -5.75
C ASP A 374 1.53 -23.26 -5.79
N GLN A 375 0.99 -22.15 -5.30
CA GLN A 375 1.72 -20.88 -5.22
C GLN A 375 2.81 -20.89 -4.15
N LEU A 376 2.65 -21.75 -3.13
CA LEU A 376 3.59 -21.83 -2.00
C LEU A 376 4.54 -23.05 -2.08
N GLN A 377 4.54 -23.79 -3.18
CA GLN A 377 5.46 -24.89 -3.47
C GLN A 377 6.78 -24.44 -4.11
#